data_0a09085c0fff3d69a18e48e5a7145f70
#
_entry.id   0a09085c0fff3d69a18e48e5a7145f70
#
_cell.length_a   1.000
_cell.length_b   1.000
_cell.length_c   1.000
_cell.angle_alpha   90.00
_cell.angle_beta   90.00
_cell.angle_gamma   90.00
#
_symmetry.space_group_name_H-M   'P 1'
#
loop_
_entity.id
_entity.type
_entity.pdbx_description
1 polymer ?
#
loop_
_entity_poly.entity_id
_entity_poly.type
_entity_poly.pdbx_seq_one_letter_code
_entity_poly.pdbx_strand_id
1 'polypeptide(L)'
;LLLGIKFDEKKVLSKDVVSKALAKDYETQKIHIDISLLKGTSDELDLDKFKAWRPEFKDAEFILEDGKYITEREVEKMSKSKYNVVNPDDICEEYGADCLRLYEMFLGPLEQSKPWNTQGLSGVYGFLKKFYNLYFDGDTFSVSEEEPTKEELKILHTLIKKVIYDIEN
;
A
#
# COMPACT_ATOMS: atom_id res chain seq x y z
N LEU A 1 -5.96 4.11 8.73
CA LEU A 1 -6.28 3.08 9.73
C LEU A 1 -7.01 3.71 10.91
N LEU A 2 -8.06 3.04 11.37
CA LEU A 2 -8.91 3.54 12.45
C LEU A 2 -8.87 2.60 13.63
N LEU A 3 -8.83 3.17 14.82
CA LEU A 3 -8.91 2.46 16.08
C LEU A 3 -10.23 2.80 16.76
N GLY A 4 -11.02 1.81 17.18
CA GLY A 4 -12.23 2.02 17.96
C GLY A 4 -11.88 2.25 19.44
N ILE A 5 -12.32 3.38 20.02
CA ILE A 5 -12.18 3.70 21.45
C ILE A 5 -13.55 3.83 22.07
N LYS A 6 -13.75 3.19 23.23
CA LYS A 6 -14.96 3.31 24.01
C LYS A 6 -14.93 4.59 24.86
N PHE A 7 -16.03 5.35 24.87
CA PHE A 7 -16.26 6.46 25.78
C PHE A 7 -17.25 6.06 26.88
N ASP A 8 -16.97 6.49 28.09
CA ASP A 8 -17.95 6.52 29.16
C ASP A 8 -18.60 7.91 29.20
N GLU A 9 -19.93 8.01 29.35
CA GLU A 9 -20.73 9.24 29.23
C GLU A 9 -20.25 10.42 30.09
N LYS A 10 -19.33 10.21 31.03
CA LYS A 10 -18.82 11.23 31.96
C LYS A 10 -17.32 11.47 31.94
N LYS A 11 -16.52 10.72 31.17
CA LYS A 11 -15.06 10.92 31.07
C LYS A 11 -14.61 10.74 29.64
N VAL A 12 -14.13 11.81 29.08
CA VAL A 12 -13.41 11.81 27.79
C VAL A 12 -12.24 10.84 27.89
N LEU A 13 -12.26 9.76 27.14
CA LEU A 13 -11.31 8.64 27.12
C LEU A 13 -11.53 7.63 28.26
N SER A 14 -12.44 6.73 28.05
CA SER A 14 -12.36 5.42 28.69
C SER A 14 -11.04 4.77 28.28
N LYS A 15 -10.37 4.11 29.21
CA LYS A 15 -9.10 3.39 28.98
C LYS A 15 -9.30 2.13 28.12
N ASP A 16 -10.53 1.83 27.71
CA ASP A 16 -10.88 0.61 27.01
C ASP A 16 -10.78 0.82 25.50
N VAL A 17 -10.00 0.01 24.83
CA VAL A 17 -9.86 -0.02 23.37
C VAL A 17 -10.52 -1.30 22.85
N VAL A 18 -11.32 -1.18 21.80
CA VAL A 18 -12.13 -2.28 21.27
C VAL A 18 -11.68 -2.66 19.88
N SER A 19 -11.53 -3.95 19.60
CA SER A 19 -11.22 -4.44 18.28
C SER A 19 -12.39 -4.23 17.30
N LYS A 20 -12.12 -4.35 16.01
CA LYS A 20 -13.09 -4.16 14.93
C LYS A 20 -14.38 -4.98 15.11
N ALA A 21 -14.25 -6.26 15.49
CA ALA A 21 -15.40 -7.18 15.60
C ALA A 21 -16.33 -6.79 16.76
N LEU A 22 -15.76 -6.30 17.85
CA LEU A 22 -16.50 -5.93 19.07
C LEU A 22 -16.99 -4.48 19.07
N ALA A 23 -16.51 -3.63 18.15
CA ALA A 23 -16.83 -2.21 18.11
C ALA A 23 -18.32 -1.90 17.94
N LYS A 24 -19.11 -2.83 17.42
CA LYS A 24 -20.56 -2.67 17.23
C LYS A 24 -21.35 -2.67 18.55
N ASP A 25 -20.79 -3.27 19.60
CA ASP A 25 -21.45 -3.44 20.90
C ASP A 25 -21.19 -2.25 21.85
N TYR A 26 -20.39 -1.28 21.41
CA TYR A 26 -19.96 -0.15 22.22
C TYR A 26 -20.09 1.17 21.48
N GLU A 27 -20.36 2.24 22.21
CA GLU A 27 -20.22 3.59 21.69
C GLU A 27 -18.71 3.90 21.57
N THR A 28 -18.22 4.11 20.35
CA THR A 28 -16.78 4.23 20.07
C THR A 28 -16.48 5.51 19.30
N GLN A 29 -15.30 6.09 19.55
CA GLN A 29 -14.69 7.09 18.70
C GLN A 29 -13.51 6.48 17.95
N LYS A 30 -13.45 6.71 16.63
CA LYS A 30 -12.37 6.23 15.79
C LYS A 30 -11.20 7.22 15.80
N ILE A 31 -9.99 6.71 15.96
CA ILE A 31 -8.76 7.48 15.82
C ILE A 31 -7.86 6.85 14.73
N HIS A 32 -7.12 7.71 14.03
CA HIS A 32 -6.14 7.25 13.05
C HIS A 32 -4.86 6.77 13.74
N ILE A 33 -4.27 5.74 13.18
CA ILE A 33 -2.97 5.21 13.62
C ILE A 33 -2.02 5.09 12.43
N ASP A 34 -0.72 5.10 12.71
CA ASP A 34 0.30 4.86 11.71
C ASP A 34 0.33 3.39 11.29
N ILE A 35 0.48 3.13 10.00
CA ILE A 35 0.51 1.77 9.44
C ILE A 35 1.70 0.96 9.95
N SER A 36 2.81 1.61 10.33
CA SER A 36 4.00 0.97 10.91
C SER A 36 3.76 0.31 12.26
N LEU A 37 2.63 0.64 12.92
CA LEU A 37 2.21 0.03 14.18
C LEU A 37 1.51 -1.32 13.98
N LEU A 38 1.29 -1.75 12.74
CA LEU A 38 0.72 -3.05 12.44
C LEU A 38 1.79 -4.14 12.37
N LYS A 39 1.39 -5.37 12.62
CA LYS A 39 2.26 -6.56 12.48
C LYS A 39 2.29 -7.02 11.02
N GLY A 40 3.36 -6.70 10.32
CA GLY A 40 3.56 -7.08 8.92
C GLY A 40 2.47 -6.52 8.00
N THR A 41 1.86 -7.37 7.18
CA THR A 41 0.79 -7.02 6.23
C THR A 41 -0.62 -7.24 6.80
N SER A 42 -0.73 -7.66 8.07
CA SER A 42 -2.02 -7.93 8.71
C SER A 42 -2.67 -6.65 9.25
N ASP A 43 -3.93 -6.74 9.67
CA ASP A 43 -4.63 -5.67 10.37
C ASP A 43 -4.45 -5.76 11.90
N GLU A 44 -3.56 -6.64 12.37
CA GLU A 44 -3.25 -6.79 13.78
C GLU A 44 -2.35 -5.66 14.28
N LEU A 45 -2.81 -4.96 15.33
CA LEU A 45 -2.06 -3.89 15.98
C LEU A 45 -0.97 -4.48 16.90
N ASP A 46 0.23 -3.93 16.79
CA ASP A 46 1.30 -4.14 17.76
C ASP A 46 1.06 -3.24 18.98
N LEU A 47 0.53 -3.84 20.05
CA LEU A 47 0.12 -3.09 21.25
C LEU A 47 1.29 -2.42 21.97
N ASP A 48 2.46 -3.03 21.96
CA ASP A 48 3.64 -2.48 22.61
C ASP A 48 4.13 -1.24 21.87
N LYS A 49 4.20 -1.30 20.55
CA LYS A 49 4.50 -0.13 19.71
C LYS A 49 3.44 0.95 19.84
N PHE A 50 2.16 0.57 19.85
CA PHE A 50 1.08 1.52 20.00
C PHE A 50 1.12 2.27 21.34
N LYS A 51 1.32 1.55 22.46
CA LYS A 51 1.46 2.16 23.78
C LYS A 51 2.68 3.06 23.90
N ALA A 52 3.78 2.72 23.21
CA ALA A 52 4.96 3.58 23.13
C ALA A 52 4.70 4.85 22.31
N TRP A 53 3.96 4.74 21.22
CA TRP A 53 3.60 5.85 20.35
C TRP A 53 2.54 6.78 20.95
N ARG A 54 1.59 6.21 21.73
CA ARG A 54 0.50 6.92 22.42
C ARG A 54 0.53 6.63 23.91
N PRO A 55 1.37 7.34 24.68
CA PRO A 55 1.53 7.09 26.14
C PRO A 55 0.25 7.23 26.96
N GLU A 56 -0.73 8.01 26.47
CA GLU A 56 -2.05 8.16 27.11
C GLU A 56 -2.83 6.85 27.22
N PHE A 57 -2.50 5.86 26.39
CA PHE A 57 -3.10 4.52 26.40
C PHE A 57 -2.25 3.46 27.12
N LYS A 58 -1.17 3.87 27.79
CA LYS A 58 -0.24 2.93 28.44
C LYS A 58 -0.95 1.99 29.41
N ASP A 59 -1.88 2.54 30.18
CA ASP A 59 -2.65 1.81 31.20
C ASP A 59 -4.06 1.41 30.72
N ALA A 60 -4.34 1.54 29.43
CA ALA A 60 -5.63 1.17 28.87
C ALA A 60 -5.79 -0.36 28.83
N GLU A 61 -7.00 -0.83 29.10
CA GLU A 61 -7.40 -2.20 28.88
C GLU A 61 -7.78 -2.39 27.42
N PHE A 62 -7.10 -3.33 26.73
CA PHE A 62 -7.37 -3.68 25.35
C PHE A 62 -8.25 -4.91 25.28
N ILE A 63 -9.47 -4.74 24.77
CA ILE A 63 -10.38 -5.85 24.52
C ILE A 63 -9.95 -6.51 23.21
N LEU A 64 -9.54 -7.77 23.29
CA LEU A 64 -8.96 -8.50 22.17
C LEU A 64 -9.98 -9.44 21.52
N GLU A 65 -9.81 -9.69 20.22
CA GLU A 65 -10.54 -10.66 19.44
C GLU A 65 -9.58 -11.85 19.19
N ASP A 66 -9.90 -13.02 19.73
CA ASP A 66 -9.05 -14.24 19.67
C ASP A 66 -7.59 -13.96 20.08
N GLY A 67 -7.37 -13.14 21.11
CA GLY A 67 -6.05 -12.78 21.59
C GLY A 67 -5.32 -11.72 20.75
N LYS A 68 -5.99 -11.11 19.77
CA LYS A 68 -5.45 -10.09 18.87
C LYS A 68 -6.27 -8.83 18.91
N TYR A 69 -5.63 -7.69 18.69
CA TYR A 69 -6.32 -6.44 18.46
C TYR A 69 -6.36 -6.16 16.96
N ILE A 70 -7.54 -6.23 16.36
CA ILE A 70 -7.75 -6.05 14.92
C ILE A 70 -8.26 -4.63 14.64
N THR A 71 -7.55 -3.92 13.75
CA THR A 71 -7.93 -2.56 13.32
C THR A 71 -8.85 -2.59 12.10
N GLU A 72 -9.55 -1.49 11.87
CA GLU A 72 -10.36 -1.28 10.67
C GLU A 72 -9.60 -0.43 9.64
N ARG A 73 -9.79 -0.73 8.35
CA ARG A 73 -9.26 0.10 7.25
C ARG A 73 -10.38 0.85 6.57
N GLU A 74 -10.15 2.15 6.35
CA GLU A 74 -11.00 2.97 5.50
C GLU A 74 -10.16 3.64 4.41
N VAL A 75 -10.74 3.80 3.22
CA VAL A 75 -10.11 4.56 2.13
C VAL A 75 -10.36 6.04 2.36
N GLU A 76 -9.29 6.78 2.61
CA GLU A 76 -9.35 8.20 2.87
C GLU A 76 -8.27 8.95 2.07
N LYS A 77 -8.48 10.26 1.87
CA LYS A 77 -7.46 11.12 1.30
C LYS A 77 -6.21 11.10 2.19
N MET A 78 -5.03 10.96 1.58
CA MET A 78 -3.75 11.03 2.29
C MET A 78 -3.57 12.37 3.00
N SER A 79 -3.19 12.31 4.27
CA SER A 79 -2.90 13.49 5.10
C SER A 79 -1.95 13.10 6.22
N LYS A 80 -1.00 13.97 6.55
CA LYS A 80 -0.08 13.78 7.67
C LYS A 80 -0.81 13.60 9.00
N SER A 81 -1.92 14.31 9.21
CA SER A 81 -2.75 14.18 10.42
C SER A 81 -3.48 12.85 10.55
N LYS A 82 -3.58 12.09 9.45
CA LYS A 82 -4.21 10.77 9.41
C LYS A 82 -3.19 9.62 9.42
N TYR A 83 -1.90 9.93 9.43
CA TYR A 83 -0.80 8.96 9.43
C TYR A 83 -0.89 7.93 8.29
N ASN A 84 -1.45 8.34 7.15
CA ASN A 84 -1.67 7.48 5.98
C ASN A 84 -0.90 7.96 4.73
N VAL A 85 0.10 8.80 4.90
CA VAL A 85 0.96 9.29 3.81
C VAL A 85 2.03 8.25 3.51
N VAL A 86 2.18 7.94 2.23
CA VAL A 86 3.34 7.21 1.72
C VAL A 86 4.34 8.23 1.19
N ASN A 87 5.59 8.13 1.65
CA ASN A 87 6.66 9.01 1.19
C ASN A 87 7.19 8.50 -0.16
N PRO A 88 7.13 9.29 -1.24
CA PRO A 88 7.68 8.89 -2.53
C PRO A 88 9.18 8.59 -2.51
N ASP A 89 9.96 9.27 -1.66
CA ASP A 89 11.40 9.06 -1.56
C ASP A 89 11.71 7.63 -1.07
N ASP A 90 10.98 7.14 -0.06
CA ASP A 90 11.15 5.78 0.47
C ASP A 90 10.83 4.72 -0.61
N ILE A 91 9.79 4.97 -1.42
CA ILE A 91 9.44 4.10 -2.55
C ILE A 91 10.52 4.14 -3.65
N CYS A 92 11.07 5.32 -3.93
CA CYS A 92 12.16 5.45 -4.91
C CYS A 92 13.44 4.77 -4.43
N GLU A 93 13.75 4.79 -3.14
CA GLU A 93 14.90 4.08 -2.58
C GLU A 93 14.73 2.56 -2.66
N GLU A 94 13.52 2.04 -2.41
CA GLU A 94 13.25 0.60 -2.38
C GLU A 94 13.05 0.00 -3.78
N TYR A 95 12.29 0.68 -4.66
CA TYR A 95 11.84 0.14 -5.95
C TYR A 95 12.39 0.89 -7.17
N GLY A 96 12.94 2.08 -6.99
CA GLY A 96 13.36 2.97 -8.06
C GLY A 96 12.25 3.90 -8.56
N ALA A 97 12.64 5.08 -9.06
CA ALA A 97 11.71 6.12 -9.53
C ALA A 97 10.88 5.65 -10.74
N ASP A 98 11.46 4.84 -11.63
CA ASP A 98 10.74 4.32 -12.80
C ASP A 98 9.62 3.37 -12.39
N CYS A 99 9.83 2.57 -11.34
CA CYS A 99 8.80 1.69 -10.78
C CYS A 99 7.63 2.50 -10.21
N LEU A 100 7.91 3.54 -9.43
CA LEU A 100 6.88 4.44 -8.90
C LEU A 100 6.04 5.07 -10.02
N ARG A 101 6.72 5.69 -11.00
CA ARG A 101 6.04 6.37 -12.13
C ARG A 101 5.18 5.41 -12.95
N LEU A 102 5.72 4.22 -13.27
CA LEU A 102 4.96 3.21 -14.01
C LEU A 102 3.76 2.70 -13.20
N TYR A 103 3.92 2.54 -11.89
CA TYR A 103 2.84 2.14 -11.00
C TYR A 103 1.72 3.18 -10.93
N GLU A 104 2.04 4.47 -10.82
CA GLU A 104 1.05 5.55 -10.83
C GLU A 104 0.23 5.57 -12.13
N MET A 105 0.87 5.38 -13.27
CA MET A 105 0.17 5.28 -14.56
C MET A 105 -0.68 3.99 -14.66
N PHE A 106 -0.21 2.90 -14.08
CA PHE A 106 -0.94 1.62 -14.06
C PHE A 106 -2.21 1.68 -13.20
N LEU A 107 -2.25 2.49 -12.15
CA LEU A 107 -3.42 2.59 -11.25
C LEU A 107 -4.70 3.03 -11.95
N GLY A 108 -4.64 3.63 -13.13
CA GLY A 108 -5.77 4.01 -13.96
C GLY A 108 -5.83 5.52 -14.30
N PRO A 109 -6.96 6.05 -14.81
CA PRO A 109 -7.08 7.43 -15.25
C PRO A 109 -6.76 8.46 -14.16
N LEU A 110 -6.10 9.57 -14.53
CA LEU A 110 -5.64 10.59 -13.58
C LEU A 110 -6.79 11.31 -12.87
N GLU A 111 -7.96 11.38 -13.49
CA GLU A 111 -9.16 12.07 -12.98
C GLU A 111 -9.86 11.30 -11.85
N GLN A 112 -9.51 10.05 -11.65
CA GLN A 112 -10.15 9.20 -10.63
C GLN A 112 -9.32 9.10 -9.37
N SER A 113 -9.99 9.14 -8.21
CA SER A 113 -9.37 8.80 -6.93
C SER A 113 -9.01 7.33 -6.90
N LYS A 114 -7.79 7.01 -6.48
CA LYS A 114 -7.26 5.65 -6.45
C LYS A 114 -6.74 5.30 -5.08
N PRO A 115 -7.12 4.12 -4.53
CA PRO A 115 -6.54 3.65 -3.29
C PRO A 115 -5.07 3.24 -3.53
N TRP A 116 -4.17 3.76 -2.72
CA TRP A 116 -2.79 3.33 -2.73
C TRP A 116 -2.65 1.90 -2.19
N ASN A 117 -1.91 1.07 -2.91
CA ASN A 117 -1.57 -0.28 -2.48
C ASN A 117 -0.11 -0.59 -2.79
N THR A 118 0.74 -0.54 -1.78
CA THR A 118 2.19 -0.80 -1.90
C THR A 118 2.49 -2.21 -2.47
N GLN A 119 1.62 -3.19 -2.25
CA GLN A 119 1.81 -4.54 -2.81
C GLN A 119 1.79 -4.56 -4.35
N GLY A 120 1.07 -3.63 -4.97
CA GLY A 120 1.02 -3.50 -6.43
C GLY A 120 2.37 -3.11 -7.06
N LEU A 121 3.23 -2.42 -6.30
CA LEU A 121 4.58 -2.05 -6.75
C LEU A 121 5.45 -3.27 -7.07
N SER A 122 5.31 -4.36 -6.33
CA SER A 122 6.11 -5.57 -6.56
C SER A 122 5.87 -6.19 -7.93
N GLY A 123 4.63 -6.09 -8.44
CA GLY A 123 4.28 -6.55 -9.79
C GLY A 123 4.95 -5.71 -10.88
N VAL A 124 4.90 -4.38 -10.73
CA VAL A 124 5.56 -3.44 -11.64
C VAL A 124 7.08 -3.59 -11.60
N TYR A 125 7.65 -3.71 -10.41
CA TYR A 125 9.08 -3.95 -10.23
C TYR A 125 9.55 -5.26 -10.89
N GLY A 126 8.76 -6.33 -10.72
CA GLY A 126 9.00 -7.60 -11.39
C GLY A 126 8.96 -7.51 -12.92
N PHE A 127 8.05 -6.69 -13.47
CA PHE A 127 8.00 -6.40 -14.89
C PHE A 127 9.27 -5.67 -15.36
N LEU A 128 9.68 -4.60 -14.68
CA LEU A 128 10.88 -3.84 -15.03
C LEU A 128 12.14 -4.69 -14.97
N LYS A 129 12.28 -5.56 -13.96
CA LYS A 129 13.40 -6.51 -13.90
C LYS A 129 13.42 -7.48 -15.10
N LYS A 130 12.26 -8.05 -15.44
CA LYS A 130 12.18 -8.93 -16.62
C LYS A 130 12.51 -8.20 -17.90
N PHE A 131 12.02 -6.96 -18.04
CA PHE A 131 12.30 -6.12 -19.20
C PHE A 131 13.80 -5.80 -19.32
N TYR A 132 14.43 -5.41 -18.20
CA TYR A 132 15.87 -5.17 -18.15
C TYR A 132 16.68 -6.41 -18.57
N ASN A 133 16.34 -7.58 -18.04
CA ASN A 133 17.04 -8.83 -18.33
C ASN A 133 16.86 -9.34 -19.77
N LEU A 134 15.96 -8.75 -20.59
CA LEU A 134 15.90 -9.04 -22.03
C LEU A 134 17.09 -8.44 -22.79
N TYR A 135 17.70 -7.40 -22.24
CA TYR A 135 18.76 -6.64 -22.91
C TYR A 135 20.10 -6.72 -22.18
N PHE A 136 20.09 -7.11 -20.92
CA PHE A 136 21.28 -7.15 -20.08
C PHE A 136 21.46 -8.51 -19.43
N ASP A 137 22.68 -9.04 -19.53
CA ASP A 137 23.17 -10.13 -18.70
C ASP A 137 24.17 -9.55 -17.67
N GLY A 138 23.69 -9.36 -16.44
CA GLY A 138 24.36 -8.51 -15.45
C GLY A 138 24.44 -7.06 -15.96
N ASP A 139 25.64 -6.53 -16.10
CA ASP A 139 25.89 -5.18 -16.62
C ASP A 139 26.23 -5.16 -18.13
N THR A 140 26.20 -6.31 -18.78
CA THR A 140 26.56 -6.43 -20.19
C THR A 140 25.32 -6.34 -21.06
N PHE A 141 25.26 -5.32 -21.92
CA PHE A 141 24.21 -5.21 -22.93
C PHE A 141 24.42 -6.28 -24.01
N SER A 142 23.37 -7.05 -24.30
CA SER A 142 23.39 -8.11 -25.31
C SER A 142 22.07 -8.14 -26.07
N VAL A 143 22.18 -8.13 -27.40
CA VAL A 143 21.05 -8.35 -28.31
C VAL A 143 21.49 -9.37 -29.37
N SER A 144 20.56 -10.19 -29.83
CA SER A 144 20.83 -11.11 -30.94
C SER A 144 20.94 -10.34 -32.25
N GLU A 145 21.91 -10.72 -33.08
CA GLU A 145 22.05 -10.24 -34.46
C GLU A 145 21.33 -11.17 -35.45
N GLU A 146 20.64 -12.19 -34.96
CA GLU A 146 19.87 -13.11 -35.80
C GLU A 146 18.66 -12.41 -36.42
N GLU A 147 18.35 -12.76 -37.66
CA GLU A 147 17.14 -12.25 -38.30
C GLU A 147 15.88 -12.75 -37.62
N PRO A 148 14.94 -11.86 -37.30
CA PRO A 148 13.72 -12.24 -36.58
C PRO A 148 12.83 -13.15 -37.42
N THR A 149 12.18 -14.09 -36.77
CA THR A 149 11.20 -14.97 -37.40
C THR A 149 9.93 -14.20 -37.80
N LYS A 150 9.14 -14.78 -38.71
CA LYS A 150 7.86 -14.19 -39.12
C LYS A 150 6.88 -14.04 -37.94
N GLU A 151 6.96 -14.93 -36.96
CA GLU A 151 6.10 -14.89 -35.75
C GLU A 151 6.51 -13.74 -34.85
N GLU A 152 7.78 -13.53 -34.60
CA GLU A 152 8.31 -12.40 -33.84
C GLU A 152 7.97 -11.05 -34.49
N LEU A 153 8.15 -10.94 -35.81
CA LEU A 153 7.76 -9.76 -36.58
C LEU A 153 6.23 -9.48 -36.46
N LYS A 154 5.41 -10.54 -36.50
CA LYS A 154 3.95 -10.38 -36.32
C LYS A 154 3.60 -9.83 -34.92
N ILE A 155 4.25 -10.35 -33.87
CA ILE A 155 4.05 -9.87 -32.49
C ILE A 155 4.48 -8.41 -32.38
N LEU A 156 5.67 -8.06 -32.90
CA LEU A 156 6.20 -6.70 -32.89
C LEU A 156 5.27 -5.73 -33.59
N HIS A 157 4.85 -6.01 -34.83
CA HIS A 157 3.96 -5.10 -35.56
C HIS A 157 2.56 -4.99 -34.97
N THR A 158 2.07 -6.07 -34.34
CA THR A 158 0.81 -6.01 -33.57
C THR A 158 0.93 -5.10 -32.36
N LEU A 159 2.04 -5.18 -31.62
CA LEU A 159 2.33 -4.31 -30.49
C LEU A 159 2.48 -2.85 -30.94
N ILE A 160 3.26 -2.58 -31.98
CA ILE A 160 3.44 -1.22 -32.54
C ILE A 160 2.07 -0.60 -32.89
N LYS A 161 1.21 -1.35 -33.61
CA LYS A 161 -0.14 -0.88 -33.96
C LYS A 161 -0.98 -0.53 -32.73
N LYS A 162 -0.91 -1.39 -31.69
CA LYS A 162 -1.66 -1.17 -30.46
C LYS A 162 -1.15 0.06 -29.71
N VAL A 163 0.17 0.20 -29.55
CA VAL A 163 0.79 1.33 -28.83
C VAL A 163 0.48 2.66 -29.53
N ILE A 164 0.56 2.71 -30.87
CA ILE A 164 0.18 3.91 -31.62
C ILE A 164 -1.28 4.26 -31.35
N TYR A 165 -2.18 3.30 -31.43
CA TYR A 165 -3.60 3.51 -31.16
C TYR A 165 -3.86 4.02 -29.72
N ASP A 166 -3.19 3.42 -28.71
CA ASP A 166 -3.36 3.77 -27.29
C ASP A 166 -2.77 5.17 -26.95
N ILE A 167 -1.80 5.67 -27.74
CA ILE A 167 -1.23 7.02 -27.57
C ILE A 167 -2.09 8.10 -28.25
N GLU A 168 -2.71 7.76 -29.38
CA GLU A 168 -3.50 8.73 -30.17
C GLU A 168 -4.95 8.89 -29.71
N ASN A 169 -5.48 7.98 -28.86
CA ASN A 169 -6.85 7.94 -28.38
C ASN A 169 -6.93 7.81 -26.86
#